data_b726d00c693bca3ef68ddac78132d914
#
_entry.id   b726d00c693bca3ef68ddac78132d914
#
_cell.length_a   1.000
_cell.length_b   1.000
_cell.length_c   1.000
_cell.angle_alpha   90.00
_cell.angle_beta   90.00
_cell.angle_gamma   90.00
#
_symmetry.space_group_name_H-M   'P 1'
#
loop_
_entity.id
_entity.type
_entity.pdbx_description
1 polymer ?
#
loop_
_entity_poly.entity_id
_entity_poly.type
_entity_poly.pdbx_seq_one_letter_code
_entity_poly.pdbx_strand_id
1 'polypeptide(L)'
;MISLFRNFGLGQEKDYLIENLSLLLASGITITSALEAIKVEVKSERIKRIVDTLEEDVEAGVPLWGALERSRLFAPHVVSLIKIGEEAGRLSENLKVIAEEEQKDRTFRSKIRSAMMYPIFVFSLTVIIGIGIAWFILPRLASVC
;
A
#
# COMPACT_ATOMS: atom_id res chain seq x y z
N MET A 1 8.64 13.62 8.12
CA MET A 1 9.31 12.30 8.18
C MET A 1 8.45 11.22 8.82
N ILE A 2 7.81 11.48 9.92
CA ILE A 2 6.93 10.50 10.63
C ILE A 2 5.67 10.13 9.83
N SER A 3 5.13 11.03 9.00
CA SER A 3 3.95 10.74 8.16
C SER A 3 4.23 9.80 6.98
N LEU A 4 5.45 9.76 6.47
CA LEU A 4 5.86 8.85 5.39
C LEU A 4 5.97 7.39 5.86
N PHE A 5 6.45 7.16 7.08
CA PHE A 5 6.50 5.83 7.68
C PHE A 5 5.11 5.29 8.04
N ARG A 6 4.18 6.18 8.41
CA ARG A 6 2.80 5.81 8.75
C ARG A 6 1.99 5.35 7.54
N ASN A 7 2.31 5.86 6.34
CA ASN A 7 1.66 5.42 5.08
C ASN A 7 2.23 4.10 4.52
N PHE A 8 3.43 3.71 4.93
CA PHE A 8 4.06 2.49 4.41
C PHE A 8 3.41 1.21 4.97
N GLY A 9 2.98 1.22 6.24
CA GLY A 9 2.25 0.10 6.85
C GLY A 9 0.81 -0.03 6.32
N LEU A 10 0.14 1.09 6.05
CA LEU A 10 -1.24 1.11 5.55
C LEU A 10 -1.40 0.53 4.14
N GLY A 11 -0.38 0.65 3.29
CA GLY A 11 -0.40 0.05 1.95
C GLY A 11 -0.47 -1.47 2.01
N GLN A 12 0.33 -2.08 2.85
CA GLN A 12 0.37 -3.55 3.01
C GLN A 12 -0.91 -4.11 3.62
N GLU A 13 -1.45 -3.44 4.64
CA GLU A 13 -2.67 -3.86 5.32
C GLU A 13 -3.92 -3.71 4.44
N LYS A 14 -3.97 -2.64 3.64
CA LYS A 14 -5.02 -2.39 2.66
C LYS A 14 -5.06 -3.49 1.58
N ASP A 15 -3.90 -3.84 1.04
CA ASP A 15 -3.80 -4.88 0.02
C ASP A 15 -4.10 -6.27 0.60
N TYR A 16 -3.69 -6.53 1.84
CA TYR A 16 -4.06 -7.72 2.58
C TYR A 16 -5.58 -7.86 2.69
N LEU A 17 -6.27 -6.77 3.00
CA LEU A 17 -7.74 -6.75 3.07
C LEU A 17 -8.38 -7.13 1.73
N ILE A 18 -7.95 -6.51 0.63
CA ILE A 18 -8.48 -6.79 -0.72
C ILE A 18 -8.19 -8.23 -1.15
N GLU A 19 -6.97 -8.70 -0.96
CA GLU A 19 -6.55 -10.04 -1.34
C GLU A 19 -7.36 -11.11 -0.60
N ASN A 20 -7.46 -10.99 0.72
CA ASN A 20 -8.24 -11.94 1.53
C ASN A 20 -9.74 -11.87 1.25
N LEU A 21 -10.30 -10.66 1.07
CA LEU A 21 -11.69 -10.55 0.64
C LEU A 21 -11.93 -11.26 -0.70
N SER A 22 -11.04 -11.08 -1.68
CA SER A 22 -11.20 -11.74 -2.98
C SER A 22 -11.16 -13.26 -2.88
N LEU A 23 -10.25 -13.81 -2.08
CA LEU A 23 -10.12 -15.26 -1.86
C LEU A 23 -11.32 -15.85 -1.11
N LEU A 24 -11.75 -15.20 -0.04
CA LEU A 24 -12.87 -15.68 0.77
C LEU A 24 -14.20 -15.61 0.01
N LEU A 25 -14.45 -14.54 -0.73
CA LEU A 25 -15.64 -14.42 -1.58
C LEU A 25 -15.62 -15.39 -2.74
N ALA A 26 -14.44 -15.67 -3.33
CA ALA A 26 -14.29 -16.67 -4.37
C ALA A 26 -14.61 -18.09 -3.89
N SER A 27 -14.40 -18.39 -2.59
CA SER A 27 -14.79 -19.65 -1.96
C SER A 27 -16.27 -19.74 -1.56
N GLY A 28 -17.07 -18.70 -1.85
CA GLY A 28 -18.50 -18.68 -1.58
C GLY A 28 -18.89 -18.21 -0.19
N ILE A 29 -17.94 -17.66 0.57
CA ILE A 29 -18.19 -17.07 1.90
C ILE A 29 -18.89 -15.71 1.73
N THR A 30 -19.81 -15.39 2.63
CA THR A 30 -20.51 -14.08 2.62
C THR A 30 -19.55 -12.93 2.97
N ILE A 31 -19.90 -11.72 2.55
CA ILE A 31 -19.07 -10.52 2.82
C ILE A 31 -18.86 -10.32 4.32
N THR A 32 -19.91 -10.46 5.13
CA THR A 32 -19.85 -10.33 6.59
C THR A 32 -18.92 -11.35 7.23
N SER A 33 -19.07 -12.63 6.87
CA SER A 33 -18.20 -13.70 7.37
C SER A 33 -16.75 -13.55 6.92
N ALA A 34 -16.53 -13.02 5.72
CA ALA A 34 -15.19 -12.71 5.21
C ALA A 34 -14.54 -11.57 6.01
N LEU A 35 -15.29 -10.51 6.31
CA LEU A 35 -14.81 -9.40 7.13
C LEU A 35 -14.49 -9.84 8.56
N GLU A 36 -15.34 -10.66 9.17
CA GLU A 36 -15.12 -11.23 10.49
C GLU A 36 -13.82 -12.07 10.54
N ALA A 37 -13.60 -12.92 9.54
CA ALA A 37 -12.38 -13.72 9.43
C ALA A 37 -11.13 -12.86 9.32
N ILE A 38 -11.16 -11.82 8.49
CA ILE A 38 -10.05 -10.89 8.30
C ILE A 38 -9.75 -10.12 9.59
N LYS A 39 -10.77 -9.68 10.30
CA LYS A 39 -10.65 -8.95 11.57
C LYS A 39 -9.85 -9.72 12.62
N VAL A 40 -10.02 -11.05 12.70
CA VAL A 40 -9.27 -11.91 13.62
C VAL A 40 -7.79 -11.96 13.29
N GLU A 41 -7.43 -11.93 12.02
CA GLU A 41 -6.04 -12.06 11.56
C GLU A 41 -5.27 -10.75 11.53
N VAL A 42 -5.96 -9.63 11.33
CA VAL A 42 -5.33 -8.31 11.23
C VAL A 42 -4.74 -7.88 12.58
N LYS A 43 -3.46 -7.50 12.56
CA LYS A 43 -2.73 -7.05 13.76
C LYS A 43 -2.92 -5.56 14.06
N SER A 44 -3.24 -4.77 13.05
CA SER A 44 -3.39 -3.32 13.18
C SER A 44 -4.74 -2.95 13.79
N GLU A 45 -4.72 -2.30 14.94
CA GLU A 45 -5.92 -1.80 15.60
C GLU A 45 -6.71 -0.78 14.75
N ARG A 46 -6.01 -0.09 13.85
CA ARG A 46 -6.64 0.84 12.92
C ARG A 46 -7.45 0.10 11.87
N ILE A 47 -6.87 -0.95 11.27
CA ILE A 47 -7.57 -1.76 10.26
C ILE A 47 -8.69 -2.55 10.90
N LYS A 48 -8.52 -3.08 12.11
CA LYS A 48 -9.61 -3.73 12.87
C LYS A 48 -10.81 -2.80 13.00
N ARG A 49 -10.61 -1.55 13.41
CA ARG A 49 -11.70 -0.57 13.52
C ARG A 49 -12.37 -0.28 12.18
N ILE A 50 -11.60 -0.21 11.10
CA ILE A 50 -12.14 -0.03 9.76
C ILE A 50 -12.98 -1.25 9.38
N VAL A 51 -12.48 -2.46 9.59
CA VAL A 51 -13.20 -3.71 9.29
C VAL A 51 -14.47 -3.82 10.14
N ASP A 52 -14.44 -3.45 11.42
CA ASP A 52 -15.62 -3.37 12.28
C ASP A 52 -16.69 -2.45 11.68
N THR A 53 -16.30 -1.25 11.26
CA THR A 53 -17.23 -0.31 10.65
C THR A 53 -17.78 -0.83 9.31
N LEU A 54 -16.94 -1.49 8.51
CA LEU A 54 -17.37 -2.13 7.25
C LEU A 54 -18.39 -3.25 7.52
N GLU A 55 -18.15 -4.07 8.53
CA GLU A 55 -19.04 -5.15 8.95
C GLU A 55 -20.40 -4.59 9.37
N GLU A 56 -20.41 -3.59 10.26
CA GLU A 56 -21.64 -2.90 10.70
C GLU A 56 -22.41 -2.28 9.54
N ASP A 57 -21.73 -1.60 8.63
CA ASP A 57 -22.35 -0.97 7.46
C ASP A 57 -22.99 -2.03 6.54
N VAL A 58 -22.29 -3.12 6.26
CA VAL A 58 -22.80 -4.21 5.41
C VAL A 58 -23.97 -4.93 6.07
N GLU A 59 -23.91 -5.20 7.37
CA GLU A 59 -25.03 -5.76 8.14
C GLU A 59 -26.26 -4.84 8.14
N ALA A 60 -26.06 -3.53 8.15
CA ALA A 60 -27.12 -2.53 8.02
C ALA A 60 -27.70 -2.41 6.60
N GLY A 61 -27.20 -3.16 5.63
CA GLY A 61 -27.68 -3.17 4.25
C GLY A 61 -26.95 -2.20 3.32
N VAL A 62 -25.87 -1.56 3.78
CA VAL A 62 -25.02 -0.72 2.93
C VAL A 62 -24.20 -1.62 2.00
N PRO A 63 -24.16 -1.36 0.68
CA PRO A 63 -23.31 -2.13 -0.22
C PRO A 63 -21.84 -1.95 0.15
N LEU A 64 -21.02 -2.99 -0.09
CA LEU A 64 -19.59 -3.01 0.28
C LEU A 64 -18.83 -1.81 -0.29
N TRP A 65 -19.10 -1.44 -1.56
CA TRP A 65 -18.47 -0.28 -2.18
C TRP A 65 -18.76 1.03 -1.43
N GLY A 66 -19.99 1.18 -0.93
CA GLY A 66 -20.39 2.37 -0.17
C GLY A 66 -19.72 2.44 1.20
N ALA A 67 -19.59 1.29 1.88
CA ALA A 67 -18.88 1.20 3.14
C ALA A 67 -17.37 1.51 2.96
N LEU A 68 -16.76 0.98 1.90
CA LEU A 68 -15.35 1.26 1.56
C LEU A 68 -15.11 2.72 1.17
N GLU A 69 -16.05 3.35 0.45
CA GLU A 69 -15.97 4.78 0.12
C GLU A 69 -15.94 5.65 1.39
N ARG A 70 -16.80 5.36 2.35
CA ARG A 70 -16.84 6.07 3.64
C ARG A 70 -15.55 5.91 4.44
N SER A 71 -14.93 4.75 4.39
CA SER A 71 -13.67 4.47 5.11
C SER A 71 -12.49 5.29 4.59
N ARG A 72 -12.56 5.81 3.37
CA ARG A 72 -11.49 6.53 2.67
C ARG A 72 -10.16 5.75 2.63
N LEU A 73 -10.23 4.43 2.74
CA LEU A 73 -9.06 3.57 2.72
C LEU A 73 -8.53 3.38 1.30
N PHE A 74 -9.42 3.38 0.33
CA PHE A 74 -9.10 3.13 -1.08
C PHE A 74 -9.29 4.37 -1.94
N ALA A 75 -8.53 4.42 -3.05
CA ALA A 75 -8.68 5.47 -4.03
C ALA A 75 -10.05 5.38 -4.76
N PRO A 76 -10.61 6.50 -5.24
CA PRO A 76 -11.94 6.52 -5.86
C PRO A 76 -12.09 5.55 -7.04
N HIS A 77 -11.05 5.35 -7.85
CA HIS A 77 -11.09 4.41 -8.98
C HIS A 77 -11.21 2.95 -8.52
N VAL A 78 -10.56 2.58 -7.40
CA VAL A 78 -10.68 1.24 -6.80
C VAL A 78 -12.11 1.00 -6.30
N VAL A 79 -12.67 1.96 -5.59
CA VAL A 79 -14.07 1.91 -5.12
C VAL A 79 -15.04 1.78 -6.29
N SER A 80 -14.81 2.49 -7.40
CA SER A 80 -15.62 2.36 -8.61
C SER A 80 -15.57 0.97 -9.23
N LEU A 81 -14.40 0.34 -9.27
CA LEU A 81 -14.25 -1.05 -9.75
C LEU A 81 -14.98 -2.05 -8.83
N ILE A 82 -14.93 -1.84 -7.52
CA ILE A 82 -15.65 -2.66 -6.54
C ILE A 82 -17.17 -2.49 -6.74
N LYS A 83 -17.64 -1.25 -6.93
CA LYS A 83 -19.03 -0.96 -7.22
C LYS A 83 -19.54 -1.70 -8.45
N ILE A 84 -18.83 -1.61 -9.56
CA ILE A 84 -19.17 -2.31 -10.80
C ILE A 84 -19.24 -3.82 -10.57
N GLY A 85 -18.30 -4.39 -9.86
CA GLY A 85 -18.26 -5.82 -9.54
C GLY A 85 -19.42 -6.25 -8.64
N GLU A 86 -19.73 -5.48 -7.62
CA GLU A 86 -20.83 -5.78 -6.69
C GLU A 86 -22.20 -5.68 -7.38
N GLU A 87 -22.43 -4.63 -8.18
CA GLU A 87 -23.68 -4.45 -8.94
C GLU A 87 -23.86 -5.52 -10.04
N ALA A 88 -22.79 -6.01 -10.63
CA ALA A 88 -22.79 -7.07 -11.65
C ALA A 88 -22.79 -8.50 -11.07
N GLY A 89 -22.71 -8.67 -9.74
CA GLY A 89 -22.58 -9.98 -9.11
C GLY A 89 -21.22 -10.65 -9.31
N ARG A 90 -20.20 -9.89 -9.67
CA ARG A 90 -18.81 -10.36 -9.93
C ARG A 90 -17.80 -9.73 -9.00
N LEU A 91 -18.18 -9.50 -7.75
CA LEU A 91 -17.35 -8.81 -6.76
C LEU A 91 -16.01 -9.52 -6.54
N SER A 92 -16.01 -10.85 -6.39
CA SER A 92 -14.79 -11.62 -6.18
C SER A 92 -13.80 -11.53 -7.36
N GLU A 93 -14.30 -11.54 -8.58
CA GLU A 93 -13.48 -11.38 -9.80
C GLU A 93 -12.84 -9.98 -9.86
N ASN A 94 -13.62 -8.94 -9.60
CA ASN A 94 -13.11 -7.57 -9.60
C ASN A 94 -12.11 -7.31 -8.47
N LEU A 95 -12.36 -7.84 -7.28
CA LEU A 95 -11.41 -7.78 -6.17
C LEU A 95 -10.10 -8.49 -6.49
N LYS A 96 -10.15 -9.63 -7.19
CA LYS A 96 -8.96 -10.34 -7.66
C LYS A 96 -8.13 -9.49 -8.62
N VAL A 97 -8.77 -8.84 -9.58
CA VAL A 97 -8.11 -7.93 -10.54
C VAL A 97 -7.43 -6.78 -9.80
N ILE A 98 -8.12 -6.17 -8.84
CA ILE A 98 -7.57 -5.08 -8.00
C ILE A 98 -6.36 -5.59 -7.20
N ALA A 99 -6.45 -6.76 -6.58
CA ALA A 99 -5.35 -7.35 -5.82
C ALA A 99 -4.11 -7.61 -6.69
N GLU A 100 -4.30 -8.12 -7.90
CA GLU A 100 -3.22 -8.34 -8.87
C GLU A 100 -2.58 -7.02 -9.35
N GLU A 101 -3.38 -6.00 -9.58
CA GLU A 101 -2.91 -4.67 -9.99
C GLU A 101 -2.07 -4.01 -8.89
N GLU A 102 -2.55 -4.00 -7.65
CA GLU A 102 -1.83 -3.48 -6.50
C GLU A 102 -0.50 -4.24 -6.26
N GLN A 103 -0.48 -5.56 -6.47
CA GLN A 103 0.72 -6.37 -6.37
C GLN A 103 1.73 -6.05 -7.48
N LYS A 104 1.29 -5.80 -8.70
CA LYS A 104 2.16 -5.36 -9.82
C LYS A 104 2.79 -4.00 -9.52
N ASP A 105 2.02 -3.07 -9.01
CA ASP A 105 2.51 -1.73 -8.61
C ASP A 105 3.60 -1.81 -7.54
N ARG A 106 3.44 -2.69 -6.56
CA ARG A 106 4.46 -2.93 -5.53
C ARG A 106 5.75 -3.50 -6.12
N THR A 107 5.63 -4.49 -6.98
CA THR A 107 6.79 -5.12 -7.63
C THR A 107 7.54 -4.11 -8.49
N PHE A 108 6.81 -3.26 -9.20
CA PHE A 108 7.38 -2.21 -10.01
C PHE A 108 8.12 -1.15 -9.16
N ARG A 109 7.50 -0.66 -8.08
CA ARG A 109 8.13 0.28 -7.14
C ARG A 109 9.34 -0.31 -6.44
N SER A 110 9.29 -1.60 -6.07
CA SER A 110 10.42 -2.30 -5.48
C SER A 110 11.59 -2.41 -6.45
N LYS A 111 11.34 -2.73 -7.71
CA LYS A 111 12.36 -2.80 -8.77
C LYS A 111 13.00 -1.44 -9.05
N ILE A 112 12.20 -0.37 -9.12
CA ILE A 112 12.71 1.00 -9.28
C ILE A 112 13.56 1.39 -8.07
N ARG A 113 13.11 1.10 -6.87
CA ARG A 113 13.86 1.41 -5.64
C ARG A 113 15.21 0.69 -5.60
N SER A 114 15.25 -0.57 -5.98
CA SER A 114 16.49 -1.35 -6.05
C SER A 114 17.43 -0.81 -7.14
N ALA A 115 16.89 -0.41 -8.29
CA ALA A 115 17.65 0.18 -9.38
C ALA A 115 18.20 1.57 -9.02
N MET A 116 17.49 2.36 -8.21
CA MET A 116 17.93 3.69 -7.77
C MET A 116 18.95 3.65 -6.61
N MET A 117 19.08 2.55 -5.89
CA MET A 117 20.08 2.42 -4.82
C MET A 117 21.51 2.50 -5.34
N TYR A 118 21.79 1.92 -6.50
CA TYR A 118 23.11 1.93 -7.09
C TYR A 118 23.59 3.34 -7.50
N PRO A 119 22.83 4.15 -8.30
CA PRO A 119 23.23 5.51 -8.65
C PRO A 119 23.38 6.42 -7.43
N ILE A 120 22.51 6.27 -6.41
CA ILE A 120 22.60 7.07 -5.17
C ILE A 120 23.88 6.74 -4.41
N PHE A 121 24.23 5.47 -4.32
CA PHE A 121 25.45 5.03 -3.65
C PHE A 121 26.71 5.57 -4.36
N VAL A 122 26.78 5.43 -5.67
CA VAL A 122 27.89 5.95 -6.51
C VAL A 122 27.99 7.47 -6.40
N PHE A 123 26.88 8.18 -6.48
CA PHE A 123 26.83 9.64 -6.36
C PHE A 123 27.29 10.11 -4.96
N SER A 124 26.82 9.46 -3.90
CA SER A 124 27.26 9.74 -2.52
C SER A 124 28.76 9.54 -2.36
N LEU A 125 29.30 8.45 -2.87
CA LEU A 125 30.74 8.15 -2.82
C LEU A 125 31.54 9.20 -3.57
N THR A 126 31.10 9.60 -4.75
CA THR A 126 31.74 10.64 -5.57
C THR A 126 31.79 11.99 -4.86
N VAL A 127 30.67 12.39 -4.23
CA VAL A 127 30.57 13.63 -3.44
C VAL A 127 31.52 13.59 -2.24
N ILE A 128 31.56 12.48 -1.50
CA ILE A 128 32.45 12.32 -0.35
C ILE A 128 33.92 12.41 -0.76
N ILE A 129 34.31 11.75 -1.83
CA ILE A 129 35.69 11.80 -2.36
C ILE A 129 36.01 13.22 -2.84
N GLY A 130 35.11 13.89 -3.57
CA GLY A 130 35.29 15.25 -4.04
C GLY A 130 35.48 16.27 -2.91
N ILE A 131 34.69 16.16 -1.86
CA ILE A 131 34.82 17.01 -0.66
C ILE A 131 36.13 16.70 0.08
N GLY A 132 36.50 15.43 0.20
CA GLY A 132 37.77 15.02 0.83
C GLY A 132 38.99 15.58 0.11
N ILE A 133 39.01 15.52 -1.22
CA ILE A 133 40.07 16.08 -2.06
C ILE A 133 40.10 17.61 -1.92
N ALA A 134 38.97 18.27 -2.01
CA ALA A 134 38.88 19.73 -1.83
C ALA A 134 39.39 20.16 -0.45
N TRP A 135 38.98 19.45 0.59
CA TRP A 135 39.42 19.76 1.97
C TRP A 135 40.91 19.51 2.22
N PHE A 136 41.50 18.53 1.57
CA PHE A 136 42.92 18.18 1.76
C PHE A 136 43.86 18.96 0.85
N ILE A 137 43.46 19.24 -0.41
CA ILE A 137 44.31 19.86 -1.42
C ILE A 137 44.25 21.39 -1.34
N LEU A 138 43.08 21.98 -1.09
CA LEU A 138 42.91 23.43 -1.03
C LEU A 138 43.78 24.11 0.03
N PRO A 139 43.82 23.66 1.31
CA PRO A 139 44.71 24.28 2.29
C PRO A 139 46.18 24.08 1.99
N ARG A 140 46.57 23.02 1.30
CA ARG A 140 47.93 22.75 0.90
C ARG A 140 48.41 23.68 -0.23
N LEU A 141 47.55 24.01 -1.17
CA LEU A 141 47.81 25.01 -2.20
C LEU A 141 47.87 26.43 -1.64
N ALA A 142 47.04 26.74 -0.65
CA ALA A 142 47.09 28.02 0.05
C ALA A 142 48.37 28.22 0.90
N SER A 143 48.97 27.14 1.38
CA SER A 143 50.23 27.19 2.15
C SER A 143 51.50 27.23 1.28
N VAL A 144 51.41 26.96 -0.03
CA VAL A 144 52.50 27.04 -1.01
C VAL A 144 52.58 28.42 -1.66
N CYS A 145 51.52 29.20 -1.58
CA CYS A 145 51.55 30.63 -1.94
C CYS A 145 51.81 31.48 -0.72
#